data_12344c1c4b5fab530fea1c2ddf8fa395
#
_entry.id   12344c1c4b5fab530fea1c2ddf8fa395
#
_cell.length_a   1.000
_cell.length_b   1.000
_cell.length_c   1.000
_cell.angle_alpha   90.00
_cell.angle_beta   90.00
_cell.angle_gamma   90.00
#
_symmetry.space_group_name_H-M   'P 1'
#
loop_
_entity.id
_entity.type
_entity.pdbx_description
1 polymer ?
#
loop_
_entity_poly.entity_id
_entity_poly.type
_entity_poly.pdbx_seq_one_letter_code
_entity_poly.pdbx_strand_id
1 'polypeptide(L)'
;MNKSRTKTVPILVKRNKEVIEESLDIIIWALSESKKKQIKSFYIPSNKEEEIIEIISENDDGFKYHLDRFKYSARFNASEEDFHFIEAAKYIKKWNKKLTNSRWLIGDNPSIADWCVWPFVRQFKIACESQKKTSYFEDPIKEWLGNFEKHQHFKKLMHKYDQW
;
A
#
# COMPACT_ATOMS: atom_id res chain seq x y z
N MET A 1 13.75 3.31 -26.06
CA MET A 1 12.55 4.17 -26.20
C MET A 1 11.97 4.45 -24.83
N ASN A 2 11.98 5.70 -24.39
CA ASN A 2 11.41 6.11 -23.10
C ASN A 2 9.88 6.08 -23.24
N LYS A 3 9.21 5.06 -22.67
CA LYS A 3 7.75 4.90 -22.75
C LYS A 3 7.00 5.64 -21.64
N SER A 4 7.71 6.13 -20.63
CA SER A 4 7.16 6.86 -19.48
C SER A 4 7.60 8.32 -19.48
N ARG A 5 6.68 9.21 -19.10
CA ARG A 5 6.95 10.64 -18.90
C ARG A 5 7.65 10.90 -17.56
N THR A 6 7.31 10.11 -16.54
CA THR A 6 7.75 10.31 -15.14
C THR A 6 9.02 9.56 -14.79
N LYS A 7 9.48 8.59 -15.63
CA LYS A 7 10.60 7.69 -15.34
C LYS A 7 10.47 6.90 -14.02
N THR A 8 9.25 6.80 -13.50
CA THR A 8 8.92 6.05 -12.29
C THR A 8 8.33 4.69 -12.64
N VAL A 9 8.31 3.77 -11.68
CA VAL A 9 7.66 2.47 -11.78
C VAL A 9 6.57 2.38 -10.72
N PRO A 10 5.48 1.63 -10.98
CA PRO A 10 5.25 0.72 -12.11
C PRO A 10 4.77 1.44 -13.38
N ILE A 11 5.00 0.81 -14.54
CA ILE A 11 4.48 1.25 -15.85
C ILE A 11 3.77 0.06 -16.50
N LEU A 12 2.54 0.26 -16.94
CA LEU A 12 1.81 -0.71 -17.74
C LEU A 12 1.67 -0.20 -19.18
N VAL A 13 2.13 -0.99 -20.14
CA VAL A 13 1.95 -0.73 -21.58
C VAL A 13 0.92 -1.71 -22.11
N LYS A 14 -0.26 -1.20 -22.49
CA LYS A 14 -1.33 -2.00 -23.08
C LYS A 14 -0.97 -2.46 -24.51
N ARG A 15 -1.72 -3.44 -25.04
CA ARG A 15 -1.53 -3.94 -26.41
C ARG A 15 -1.71 -2.85 -27.48
N ASN A 16 -2.59 -1.89 -27.24
CA ASN A 16 -2.82 -0.73 -28.11
C ASN A 16 -1.76 0.37 -27.96
N LYS A 17 -0.67 0.11 -27.22
CA LYS A 17 0.44 1.03 -26.89
C LYS A 17 0.08 2.17 -25.92
N GLU A 18 -1.13 2.20 -25.38
CA GLU A 18 -1.49 3.12 -24.30
C GLU A 18 -0.67 2.80 -23.05
N VAL A 19 -0.22 3.84 -22.35
CA VAL A 19 0.63 3.71 -21.15
C VAL A 19 -0.15 4.19 -19.94
N ILE A 20 -0.15 3.37 -18.88
CA ILE A 20 -0.67 3.73 -17.54
C ILE A 20 0.54 3.77 -16.61
N GLU A 21 0.75 4.90 -15.94
CA GLU A 21 1.96 5.16 -15.14
C GLU A 21 1.73 5.07 -13.64
N GLU A 22 0.49 5.34 -13.15
CA GLU A 22 0.19 5.31 -11.73
C GLU A 22 -0.29 3.92 -11.28
N SER A 23 0.22 3.46 -10.12
CA SER A 23 -0.12 2.13 -9.60
C SER A 23 -1.63 1.98 -9.31
N LEU A 24 -2.28 3.02 -8.81
CA LEU A 24 -3.72 3.03 -8.57
C LEU A 24 -4.50 2.89 -9.89
N ASP A 25 -4.12 3.61 -10.93
CA ASP A 25 -4.76 3.53 -12.25
C ASP A 25 -4.60 2.15 -12.87
N ILE A 26 -3.44 1.50 -12.66
CA ILE A 26 -3.19 0.11 -13.09
C ILE A 26 -4.14 -0.84 -12.36
N ILE A 27 -4.35 -0.67 -11.04
CA ILE A 27 -5.30 -1.48 -10.27
C ILE A 27 -6.73 -1.28 -10.79
N ILE A 28 -7.16 -0.03 -10.97
CA ILE A 28 -8.51 0.30 -11.47
C ILE A 28 -8.72 -0.30 -12.87
N TRP A 29 -7.73 -0.16 -13.74
CA TRP A 29 -7.76 -0.77 -15.06
C TRP A 29 -7.87 -2.30 -14.98
N ALA A 30 -7.06 -2.95 -14.17
CA ALA A 30 -7.09 -4.41 -14.02
C ALA A 30 -8.43 -4.91 -13.48
N LEU A 31 -9.07 -4.19 -12.55
CA LEU A 31 -10.40 -4.50 -12.05
C LEU A 31 -11.47 -4.32 -13.15
N SER A 32 -11.33 -3.31 -14.03
CA SER A 32 -12.28 -3.07 -15.13
C SER A 32 -12.19 -4.13 -16.24
N GLU A 33 -10.99 -4.65 -16.51
CA GLU A 33 -10.74 -5.72 -17.50
C GLU A 33 -11.14 -7.12 -16.98
N SER A 34 -11.47 -7.23 -15.70
CA SER A 34 -11.82 -8.52 -15.12
C SER A 34 -13.12 -9.08 -15.73
N LYS A 35 -13.07 -10.36 -16.13
CA LYS A 35 -14.25 -11.09 -16.61
C LYS A 35 -15.33 -11.31 -15.53
N LYS A 36 -14.97 -11.15 -14.24
CA LYS A 36 -15.91 -11.21 -13.11
C LYS A 36 -16.61 -9.87 -12.97
N LYS A 37 -17.80 -9.75 -13.52
CA LYS A 37 -18.60 -8.50 -13.58
C LYS A 37 -18.73 -7.73 -12.25
N GLN A 38 -18.68 -8.42 -11.11
CA GLN A 38 -18.86 -7.81 -9.78
C GLN A 38 -17.55 -7.53 -9.05
N ILE A 39 -16.38 -7.81 -9.64
CA ILE A 39 -15.12 -7.68 -8.91
C ILE A 39 -14.80 -6.20 -8.59
N LYS A 40 -15.12 -5.29 -9.50
CA LYS A 40 -14.91 -3.86 -9.28
C LYS A 40 -15.77 -3.36 -8.12
N SER A 41 -17.07 -3.64 -8.12
CA SER A 41 -18.00 -3.23 -7.05
C SER A 41 -17.71 -3.92 -5.71
N PHE A 42 -17.07 -5.08 -5.72
CA PHE A 42 -16.61 -5.74 -4.50
C PHE A 42 -15.44 -4.99 -3.85
N TYR A 43 -14.43 -4.59 -4.64
CA TYR A 43 -13.27 -3.89 -4.11
C TYR A 43 -13.42 -2.37 -4.02
N ILE A 44 -14.40 -1.79 -4.75
CA ILE A 44 -14.74 -0.36 -4.75
C ILE A 44 -16.27 -0.25 -4.61
N PRO A 45 -16.83 -0.49 -3.41
CA PRO A 45 -18.26 -0.28 -3.18
C PRO A 45 -18.59 1.21 -3.36
N SER A 46 -19.64 1.51 -4.13
CA SER A 46 -20.01 2.89 -4.47
C SER A 46 -20.34 3.77 -3.27
N ASN A 47 -20.85 3.16 -2.19
CA ASN A 47 -21.14 3.87 -0.94
C ASN A 47 -19.90 4.07 -0.03
N LYS A 48 -18.71 3.64 -0.46
CA LYS A 48 -17.45 3.71 0.28
C LYS A 48 -16.32 4.36 -0.51
N GLU A 49 -16.61 4.85 -1.70
CA GLU A 49 -15.60 5.35 -2.64
C GLU A 49 -14.80 6.54 -2.05
N GLU A 50 -15.49 7.49 -1.40
CA GLU A 50 -14.83 8.62 -0.76
C GLU A 50 -13.88 8.20 0.37
N GLU A 51 -14.31 7.27 1.23
CA GLU A 51 -13.48 6.74 2.32
C GLU A 51 -12.27 5.97 1.79
N ILE A 52 -12.43 5.25 0.69
CA ILE A 52 -11.35 4.55 -0.01
C ILE A 52 -10.30 5.54 -0.51
N ILE A 53 -10.75 6.58 -1.21
CA ILE A 53 -9.88 7.62 -1.76
C ILE A 53 -9.12 8.34 -0.64
N GLU A 54 -9.80 8.70 0.45
CA GLU A 54 -9.17 9.33 1.61
C GLU A 54 -8.00 8.49 2.15
N ILE A 55 -8.22 7.19 2.39
CA ILE A 55 -7.18 6.30 2.92
C ILE A 55 -6.00 6.15 1.95
N ILE A 56 -6.29 6.06 0.63
CA ILE A 56 -5.23 5.96 -0.39
C ILE A 56 -4.42 7.26 -0.44
N SER A 57 -5.08 8.43 -0.41
CA SER A 57 -4.40 9.74 -0.38
C SER A 57 -3.54 9.91 0.88
N GLU A 58 -4.06 9.52 2.05
CA GLU A 58 -3.27 9.51 3.28
C GLU A 58 -1.99 8.66 3.16
N ASN A 59 -2.11 7.50 2.51
CA ASN A 59 -0.95 6.65 2.26
C ASN A 59 0.04 7.31 1.30
N ASP A 60 -0.45 7.81 0.17
CA ASP A 60 0.40 8.27 -0.93
C ASP A 60 1.05 9.64 -0.64
N ASP A 61 0.28 10.58 -0.09
CA ASP A 61 0.72 11.95 0.15
C ASP A 61 1.42 12.14 1.51
N GLY A 62 1.11 11.28 2.49
CA GLY A 62 1.61 11.41 3.85
C GLY A 62 2.49 10.24 4.31
N PHE A 63 1.90 9.06 4.48
CA PHE A 63 2.60 7.92 5.06
C PHE A 63 3.86 7.53 4.27
N LYS A 64 3.76 7.40 2.95
CA LYS A 64 4.92 7.05 2.08
C LYS A 64 6.04 8.07 2.17
N TYR A 65 5.71 9.36 2.23
CA TYR A 65 6.70 10.41 2.39
C TYR A 65 7.56 10.20 3.64
N HIS A 66 6.92 9.90 4.78
CA HIS A 66 7.62 9.65 6.03
C HIS A 66 8.29 8.28 6.06
N LEU A 67 7.66 7.24 5.52
CA LEU A 67 8.23 5.91 5.38
C LEU A 67 9.56 5.92 4.63
N ASP A 68 9.62 6.59 3.48
CA ASP A 68 10.82 6.62 2.65
C ASP A 68 11.96 7.35 3.36
N ARG A 69 11.68 8.44 4.05
CA ARG A 69 12.69 9.20 4.80
C ARG A 69 13.15 8.48 6.06
N PHE A 70 12.30 7.74 6.69
CA PHE A 70 12.67 6.85 7.79
C PHE A 70 13.51 5.67 7.29
N LYS A 71 13.03 4.94 6.29
CA LYS A 71 13.67 3.72 5.77
C LYS A 71 15.01 3.99 5.10
N TYR A 72 15.14 5.13 4.44
CA TYR A 72 16.33 5.52 3.67
C TYR A 72 16.95 6.83 4.20
N SER A 73 16.93 7.02 5.50
CA SER A 73 17.36 8.27 6.17
C SER A 73 18.73 8.76 5.68
N ALA A 74 19.68 7.85 5.43
CA ALA A 74 20.98 8.18 4.88
C ALA A 74 20.97 8.85 3.48
N ARG A 75 19.87 8.70 2.72
CA ARG A 75 19.70 9.33 1.39
C ARG A 75 19.05 10.72 1.47
N PHE A 76 18.45 11.03 2.61
CA PHE A 76 17.77 12.29 2.88
C PHE A 76 18.51 13.07 3.97
N ASN A 77 17.95 13.13 5.17
CA ASN A 77 18.56 13.73 6.33
C ASN A 77 18.51 12.74 7.51
N ALA A 78 19.66 12.14 7.81
CA ALA A 78 19.73 11.12 8.87
C ALA A 78 19.35 11.68 10.26
N SER A 79 19.51 12.98 10.51
CA SER A 79 19.12 13.58 11.79
C SER A 79 17.62 13.69 11.98
N GLU A 80 16.81 13.56 10.93
CA GLU A 80 15.35 13.60 10.95
C GLU A 80 14.71 12.20 10.97
N GLU A 81 15.50 11.13 11.07
CA GLU A 81 15.01 9.76 11.05
C GLU A 81 13.93 9.50 12.09
N ASP A 82 14.17 9.89 13.34
CA ASP A 82 13.21 9.73 14.44
C ASP A 82 11.94 10.56 14.24
N PHE A 83 12.06 11.76 13.70
CA PHE A 83 10.90 12.57 13.33
C PHE A 83 10.04 11.85 12.32
N HIS A 84 10.62 11.36 11.22
CA HIS A 84 9.88 10.66 10.18
C HIS A 84 9.29 9.32 10.66
N PHE A 85 10.00 8.61 11.54
CA PHE A 85 9.46 7.44 12.21
C PHE A 85 8.20 7.75 13.03
N ILE A 86 8.24 8.82 13.86
CA ILE A 86 7.11 9.24 14.69
C ILE A 86 5.92 9.65 13.82
N GLU A 87 6.15 10.43 12.77
CA GLU A 87 5.10 10.86 11.86
C GLU A 87 4.46 9.67 11.13
N ALA A 88 5.26 8.74 10.60
CA ALA A 88 4.73 7.52 10.00
C ALA A 88 3.93 6.68 11.00
N ALA A 89 4.38 6.56 12.24
CA ALA A 89 3.68 5.82 13.29
C ALA A 89 2.28 6.39 13.62
N LYS A 90 2.02 7.68 13.38
CA LYS A 90 0.68 8.27 13.56
C LYS A 90 -0.34 7.64 12.60
N TYR A 91 0.04 7.39 11.36
CA TYR A 91 -0.82 6.69 10.36
C TYR A 91 -1.07 5.25 10.79
N ILE A 92 -0.05 4.54 11.26
CA ILE A 92 -0.20 3.17 11.79
C ILE A 92 -1.23 3.15 12.94
N LYS A 93 -1.14 4.08 13.90
CA LYS A 93 -2.11 4.20 15.00
C LYS A 93 -3.52 4.52 14.50
N LYS A 94 -3.65 5.42 13.51
CA LYS A 94 -4.96 5.77 12.92
C LYS A 94 -5.60 4.55 12.27
N TRP A 95 -4.87 3.80 11.47
CA TRP A 95 -5.36 2.60 10.80
C TRP A 95 -5.60 1.46 11.79
N ASN A 96 -4.75 1.28 12.80
CA ASN A 96 -4.99 0.30 13.85
C ASN A 96 -6.32 0.56 14.58
N LYS A 97 -6.66 1.82 14.87
CA LYS A 97 -7.96 2.19 15.46
C LYS A 97 -9.14 1.81 14.54
N LYS A 98 -9.02 1.96 13.23
CA LYS A 98 -10.05 1.49 12.28
C LYS A 98 -10.20 -0.03 12.37
N LEU A 99 -9.09 -0.76 12.39
CA LEU A 99 -9.03 -2.22 12.44
C LEU A 99 -9.50 -2.82 13.79
N THR A 100 -9.58 -2.03 14.85
CA THR A 100 -10.19 -2.47 16.11
C THR A 100 -11.69 -2.73 15.96
N ASN A 101 -12.36 -2.01 15.05
CA ASN A 101 -13.81 -2.10 14.86
C ASN A 101 -14.21 -2.87 13.59
N SER A 102 -13.24 -3.25 12.76
CA SER A 102 -13.50 -3.96 11.51
C SER A 102 -12.31 -4.81 11.09
N ARG A 103 -12.58 -5.85 10.30
CA ARG A 103 -11.53 -6.76 9.82
C ARG A 103 -10.61 -6.10 8.78
N TRP A 104 -11.10 -5.10 8.04
CA TRP A 104 -10.42 -4.40 6.98
C TRP A 104 -10.52 -2.90 7.19
N LEU A 105 -9.72 -2.10 6.50
CA LEU A 105 -9.67 -0.64 6.71
C LEU A 105 -11.01 0.06 6.52
N ILE A 106 -11.93 -0.55 5.75
CA ILE A 106 -13.24 0.04 5.40
C ILE A 106 -14.43 -0.86 5.76
N GLY A 107 -14.24 -1.92 6.53
CA GLY A 107 -15.33 -2.78 6.99
C GLY A 107 -15.00 -4.27 6.94
N ASP A 108 -15.98 -5.10 6.62
CA ASP A 108 -15.86 -6.56 6.76
C ASP A 108 -15.22 -7.25 5.55
N ASN A 109 -15.13 -6.56 4.42
CA ASN A 109 -14.53 -7.08 3.19
C ASN A 109 -13.32 -6.24 2.76
N PRO A 110 -12.31 -6.86 2.12
CA PRO A 110 -11.15 -6.11 1.62
C PRO A 110 -11.57 -5.16 0.51
N SER A 111 -11.03 -3.95 0.53
CA SER A 111 -11.17 -2.94 -0.51
C SER A 111 -9.84 -2.67 -1.22
N ILE A 112 -9.84 -1.86 -2.27
CA ILE A 112 -8.58 -1.44 -2.89
C ILE A 112 -7.73 -0.60 -1.93
N ALA A 113 -8.32 0.09 -0.94
CA ALA A 113 -7.56 0.79 0.09
C ALA A 113 -6.63 -0.17 0.84
N ASP A 114 -7.12 -1.36 1.22
CA ASP A 114 -6.31 -2.38 1.87
C ASP A 114 -5.14 -2.82 0.98
N TRP A 115 -5.39 -3.08 -0.30
CA TRP A 115 -4.36 -3.51 -1.25
C TRP A 115 -3.34 -2.42 -1.58
N CYS A 116 -3.75 -1.14 -1.59
CA CYS A 116 -2.86 -0.02 -1.80
C CYS A 116 -1.97 0.27 -0.59
N VAL A 117 -2.51 0.16 0.63
CA VAL A 117 -1.81 0.52 1.87
C VAL A 117 -0.91 -0.60 2.38
N TRP A 118 -1.34 -1.86 2.27
CA TRP A 118 -0.66 -3.02 2.81
C TRP A 118 0.85 -3.11 2.48
N PRO A 119 1.31 -2.90 1.22
CA PRO A 119 2.73 -3.06 0.89
C PRO A 119 3.62 -2.07 1.66
N PHE A 120 3.11 -0.87 1.92
CA PHE A 120 3.87 0.19 2.60
C PHE A 120 3.87 -0.02 4.10
N VAL A 121 2.75 -0.44 4.71
CA VAL A 121 2.71 -0.83 6.13
C VAL A 121 3.66 -2.00 6.39
N ARG A 122 3.70 -2.99 5.50
CA ARG A 122 4.68 -4.09 5.58
C ARG A 122 6.12 -3.58 5.50
N GLN A 123 6.42 -2.65 4.60
CA GLN A 123 7.76 -2.05 4.50
C GLN A 123 8.13 -1.28 5.78
N PHE A 124 7.18 -0.54 6.36
CA PHE A 124 7.41 0.16 7.62
C PHE A 124 7.69 -0.82 8.77
N LYS A 125 6.92 -1.90 8.86
CA LYS A 125 7.17 -2.97 9.85
C LYS A 125 8.60 -3.52 9.74
N ILE A 126 9.05 -3.88 8.54
CA ILE A 126 10.39 -4.40 8.29
C ILE A 126 11.47 -3.37 8.68
N ALA A 127 11.26 -2.08 8.34
CA ALA A 127 12.18 -1.02 8.73
C ALA A 127 12.24 -0.84 10.24
N CYS A 128 11.10 -0.88 10.94
CA CYS A 128 11.04 -0.84 12.40
C CYS A 128 11.78 -2.02 13.05
N GLU A 129 11.56 -3.24 12.55
CA GLU A 129 12.22 -4.44 13.05
C GLU A 129 13.75 -4.34 12.90
N SER A 130 14.24 -3.85 11.76
CA SER A 130 15.67 -3.67 11.50
C SER A 130 16.31 -2.65 12.45
N GLN A 131 15.54 -1.66 12.91
CA GLN A 131 15.97 -0.60 13.83
C GLN A 131 15.54 -0.83 15.28
N LYS A 132 14.98 -2.02 15.61
CA LYS A 132 14.48 -2.37 16.95
C LYS A 132 13.36 -1.43 17.47
N LYS A 133 12.53 -0.89 16.57
CA LYS A 133 11.40 0.01 16.86
C LYS A 133 10.05 -0.69 16.66
N THR A 134 9.81 -1.83 17.34
CA THR A 134 8.66 -2.71 17.04
C THR A 134 7.37 -2.41 17.80
N SER A 135 7.39 -1.53 18.81
CA SER A 135 6.28 -1.30 19.76
C SER A 135 5.03 -0.63 19.18
N TYR A 136 5.04 -0.22 17.91
CA TYR A 136 3.93 0.51 17.28
C TYR A 136 2.93 -0.38 16.54
N PHE A 137 3.21 -1.68 16.42
CA PHE A 137 2.30 -2.63 15.81
C PHE A 137 1.50 -3.36 16.87
N GLU A 138 0.25 -2.96 17.04
CA GLU A 138 -0.74 -3.62 17.88
C GLU A 138 -1.38 -4.80 17.16
N ASP A 139 -2.12 -5.64 17.88
CA ASP A 139 -2.66 -6.88 17.34
C ASP A 139 -3.59 -6.71 16.14
N PRO A 140 -4.53 -5.74 16.09
CA PRO A 140 -5.40 -5.58 14.92
C PRO A 140 -4.63 -5.38 13.61
N ILE A 141 -3.62 -4.53 13.60
CA ILE A 141 -2.84 -4.28 12.37
C ILE A 141 -1.90 -5.44 12.03
N LYS A 142 -1.42 -6.18 13.04
CA LYS A 142 -0.65 -7.41 12.81
C LYS A 142 -1.49 -8.49 12.15
N GLU A 143 -2.72 -8.70 12.63
CA GLU A 143 -3.66 -9.66 12.04
C GLU A 143 -4.03 -9.25 10.62
N TRP A 144 -4.31 -7.97 10.39
CA TRP A 144 -4.60 -7.44 9.08
C TRP A 144 -3.44 -7.67 8.09
N LEU A 145 -2.19 -7.38 8.49
CA LEU A 145 -1.00 -7.73 7.70
C LEU A 145 -0.92 -9.23 7.40
N GLY A 146 -1.17 -10.06 8.40
CA GLY A 146 -1.15 -11.51 8.26
C GLY A 146 -2.17 -12.06 7.26
N ASN A 147 -3.29 -11.38 7.03
CA ASN A 147 -4.27 -11.80 6.02
C ASN A 147 -3.67 -11.77 4.61
N PHE A 148 -2.79 -10.80 4.31
CA PHE A 148 -2.10 -10.73 3.02
C PHE A 148 -0.96 -11.73 2.91
N GLU A 149 -0.16 -11.88 3.96
CA GLU A 149 0.98 -12.81 3.98
C GLU A 149 0.53 -14.28 3.84
N LYS A 150 -0.65 -14.62 4.36
CA LYS A 150 -1.29 -15.94 4.21
C LYS A 150 -2.04 -16.10 2.89
N HIS A 151 -2.25 -15.03 2.12
CA HIS A 151 -2.99 -15.09 0.87
C HIS A 151 -2.25 -15.97 -0.16
N GLN A 152 -3.01 -16.81 -0.88
CA GLN A 152 -2.44 -17.80 -1.83
C GLN A 152 -1.50 -17.20 -2.90
N HIS A 153 -1.69 -15.93 -3.25
CA HIS A 153 -0.86 -15.26 -4.24
C HIS A 153 0.36 -14.57 -3.65
N PHE A 154 0.51 -14.49 -2.32
CA PHE A 154 1.62 -13.79 -1.68
C PHE A 154 2.99 -14.30 -2.16
N LYS A 155 3.19 -15.62 -2.18
CA LYS A 155 4.43 -16.22 -2.66
C LYS A 155 4.76 -15.85 -4.11
N LYS A 156 3.74 -15.75 -4.98
CA LYS A 156 3.92 -15.34 -6.38
C LYS A 156 4.31 -13.86 -6.48
N LEU A 157 3.68 -13.00 -5.69
CA LEU A 157 3.98 -11.56 -5.67
C LEU A 157 5.39 -11.26 -5.13
N MET A 158 5.86 -12.09 -4.20
CA MET A 158 7.19 -11.95 -3.58
C MET A 158 8.30 -12.69 -4.32
N HIS A 159 7.97 -13.39 -5.40
CA HIS A 159 8.97 -14.07 -6.23
C HIS A 159 9.87 -13.03 -6.92
N LYS A 160 11.18 -13.21 -6.76
CA LYS A 160 12.17 -12.40 -7.47
C LYS A 160 12.43 -13.04 -8.82
N TYR A 161 12.13 -12.31 -9.88
CA TYR A 161 12.48 -12.70 -11.24
C TYR A 161 13.92 -12.24 -11.55
N ASP A 162 14.60 -12.99 -12.40
CA ASP A 162 15.91 -12.58 -12.92
C ASP A 162 15.78 -11.27 -13.70
N GLN A 163 16.82 -10.45 -13.61
CA GLN A 163 16.89 -9.22 -14.43
C GLN A 163 17.15 -9.62 -15.88
N TRP A 164 16.36 -9.10 -16.78
CA TRP A 164 16.47 -9.28 -18.22
C TRP A 164 17.15 -8.09 -18.89
#